data_5cec606dbf498d5a0564a17e26f58c26
#
_entry.id   5cec606dbf498d5a0564a17e26f58c26
#
_cell.length_a   1.000
_cell.length_b   1.000
_cell.length_c   1.000
_cell.angle_alpha   90.00
_cell.angle_beta   90.00
_cell.angle_gamma   90.00
#
_symmetry.space_group_name_H-M   'P 1'
#
loop_
_entity.id
_entity.type
_entity.pdbx_description
1 polymer ?
#
loop_
_entity_poly.entity_id
_entity_poly.type
_entity_poly.pdbx_seq_one_letter_code
_entity_poly.pdbx_strand_id
1 'polypeptide(L)'
;MAQPAGLMRILFDQGVPRGLTASLSGQAVTEARKLKWERISNGALLKLAEDAGFDLLVTTDKNVRYQQNLANRKISILVLGNSPWWLVRRHLDQIVAAVNAATPGSFAEVEIPFE
;
A
#
# COMPACT_ATOMS: atom_id res chain seq x y z
N MET A 1 19.43 13.05 -4.82
CA MET A 1 20.14 11.79 -4.95
C MET A 1 19.15 10.65 -5.15
N ALA A 2 19.47 9.73 -6.02
CA ALA A 2 18.61 8.60 -6.30
C ALA A 2 18.53 7.67 -5.08
N GLN A 3 17.36 7.09 -4.86
CA GLN A 3 17.21 6.06 -3.82
C GLN A 3 17.95 4.80 -4.23
N PRO A 4 18.42 3.99 -3.26
CA PRO A 4 18.98 2.69 -3.59
C PRO A 4 17.97 1.84 -4.35
N ALA A 5 18.47 0.99 -5.23
CA ALA A 5 17.62 0.08 -6.00
C ALA A 5 16.75 -0.74 -5.02
N GLY A 6 15.46 -0.85 -5.32
CA GLY A 6 14.53 -1.61 -4.53
C GLY A 6 13.91 -0.89 -3.35
N LEU A 7 14.41 0.31 -2.99
CA LEU A 7 13.83 1.06 -1.88
C LEU A 7 12.61 1.85 -2.37
N MET A 8 11.47 1.60 -1.74
CA MET A 8 10.23 2.33 -2.00
C MET A 8 9.76 3.02 -0.75
N ARG A 9 9.09 4.15 -0.92
CA ARG A 9 8.37 4.80 0.16
C ARG A 9 6.92 4.32 0.11
N ILE A 10 6.51 3.60 1.14
CA ILE A 10 5.22 2.91 1.18
C ILE A 10 4.35 3.54 2.26
N LEU A 11 3.11 3.88 1.90
CA LEU A 11 2.12 4.36 2.86
C LEU A 11 1.13 3.25 3.16
N PHE A 12 0.95 2.93 4.44
CA PHE A 12 -0.07 1.98 4.90
C PHE A 12 -1.31 2.75 5.34
N ASP A 13 -2.45 2.47 4.67
CA ASP A 13 -3.74 2.97 5.12
C ASP A 13 -4.10 2.33 6.46
N GLN A 14 -5.04 2.93 7.19
CA GLN A 14 -5.30 2.54 8.57
C GLN A 14 -5.75 1.09 8.75
N GLY A 15 -6.36 0.47 7.75
CA GLY A 15 -6.80 -0.92 7.83
C GLY A 15 -5.69 -1.96 7.67
N VAL A 16 -4.48 -1.53 7.32
CA VAL A 16 -3.38 -2.45 7.07
C VAL A 16 -2.72 -2.84 8.39
N PRO A 17 -2.54 -4.15 8.67
CA PRO A 17 -1.96 -4.59 9.94
C PRO A 17 -0.49 -4.22 10.06
N ARG A 18 -0.11 -3.74 11.25
CA ARG A 18 1.26 -3.31 11.52
C ARG A 18 2.29 -4.42 11.37
N GLY A 19 1.90 -5.65 11.64
CA GLY A 19 2.82 -6.79 11.55
C GLY A 19 3.45 -6.93 10.18
N LEU A 20 2.79 -6.40 9.15
CA LEU A 20 3.31 -6.46 7.79
C LEU A 20 4.60 -5.64 7.61
N THR A 21 4.83 -4.64 8.46
CA THR A 21 6.02 -3.80 8.38
C THR A 21 7.31 -4.61 8.43
N ALA A 22 7.34 -5.63 9.29
CA ALA A 22 8.56 -6.44 9.44
C ALA A 22 8.93 -7.18 8.14
N SER A 23 7.94 -7.59 7.37
CA SER A 23 8.18 -8.29 6.11
C SER A 23 8.65 -7.37 4.99
N LEU A 24 8.53 -6.05 5.20
CA LEU A 24 8.94 -5.04 4.23
C LEU A 24 10.10 -4.20 4.78
N SER A 25 10.96 -4.83 5.57
CA SER A 25 12.04 -4.11 6.28
C SER A 25 13.04 -3.44 5.34
N GLY A 26 13.12 -3.87 4.07
CA GLY A 26 13.96 -3.21 3.08
C GLY A 26 13.34 -1.97 2.46
N GLN A 27 12.13 -1.60 2.88
CA GLN A 27 11.40 -0.46 2.33
C GLN A 27 11.13 0.58 3.40
N ALA A 28 10.83 1.80 2.98
CA ALA A 28 10.49 2.89 3.91
C ALA A 28 8.98 2.94 4.11
N VAL A 29 8.49 2.27 5.15
CA VAL A 29 7.05 2.16 5.44
C VAL A 29 6.62 3.22 6.44
N THR A 30 5.54 3.93 6.13
CA THR A 30 4.91 4.90 7.02
C THR A 30 3.43 4.56 7.15
N GLU A 31 2.89 4.62 8.36
CA GLU A 31 1.46 4.41 8.58
C GLU A 31 0.73 5.75 8.50
N ALA A 32 -0.44 5.73 7.85
CA ALA A 32 -1.24 6.95 7.68
C ALA A 32 -1.59 7.60 9.03
N ARG A 33 -1.85 6.78 10.06
CA ARG A 33 -2.18 7.32 11.39
C ARG A 33 -1.05 8.14 11.99
N LYS A 34 0.19 7.82 11.68
CA LYS A 34 1.33 8.59 12.18
C LYS A 34 1.43 9.96 11.55
N LEU A 35 0.84 10.13 10.38
CA LEU A 35 0.75 11.40 9.70
C LEU A 35 -0.58 12.11 9.98
N LYS A 36 -1.43 11.50 10.82
CA LYS A 36 -2.79 11.98 11.13
C LYS A 36 -3.67 12.03 9.89
N TRP A 37 -3.46 11.08 8.99
CA TRP A 37 -4.21 10.97 7.73
C TRP A 37 -5.28 9.87 7.77
N GLU A 38 -5.50 9.24 8.91
CA GLU A 38 -6.38 8.08 9.00
C GLU A 38 -7.85 8.37 8.68
N ARG A 39 -8.26 9.64 8.72
CA ARG A 39 -9.64 10.03 8.41
C ARG A 39 -9.79 10.64 7.03
N ILE A 40 -8.73 10.67 6.26
CA ILE A 40 -8.76 11.27 4.94
C ILE A 40 -9.35 10.27 3.96
N SER A 41 -10.27 10.71 3.11
CA SER A 41 -10.90 9.84 2.11
C SER A 41 -9.86 9.31 1.12
N ASN A 42 -10.18 8.19 0.48
CA ASN A 42 -9.22 7.53 -0.42
C ASN A 42 -8.75 8.42 -1.57
N GLY A 43 -9.64 9.23 -2.14
CA GLY A 43 -9.23 10.13 -3.21
C GLY A 43 -8.23 11.18 -2.74
N ALA A 44 -8.54 11.81 -1.61
CA ALA A 44 -7.66 12.82 -1.04
C ALA A 44 -6.37 12.18 -0.52
N LEU A 45 -6.48 10.99 0.08
CA LEU A 45 -5.32 10.28 0.60
C LEU A 45 -4.33 9.94 -0.53
N LEU A 46 -4.84 9.47 -1.65
CA LEU A 46 -3.99 9.10 -2.78
C LEU A 46 -3.21 10.31 -3.30
N LYS A 47 -3.88 11.46 -3.42
CA LYS A 47 -3.24 12.69 -3.87
C LYS A 47 -2.20 13.17 -2.86
N LEU A 48 -2.54 13.15 -1.56
CA LEU A 48 -1.59 13.54 -0.53
C LEU A 48 -0.35 12.65 -0.52
N ALA A 49 -0.56 11.34 -0.67
CA ALA A 49 0.53 10.38 -0.69
C ALA A 49 1.46 10.62 -1.88
N GLU A 50 0.87 10.85 -3.05
CA GLU A 50 1.64 11.12 -4.25
C GLU A 50 2.43 12.42 -4.12
N ASP A 51 1.79 13.47 -3.61
CA ASP A 51 2.45 14.77 -3.42
C ASP A 51 3.56 14.70 -2.38
N ALA A 52 3.42 13.81 -1.39
CA ALA A 52 4.43 13.63 -0.35
C ALA A 52 5.58 12.72 -0.80
N GLY A 53 5.52 12.17 -2.02
CA GLY A 53 6.60 11.36 -2.55
C GLY A 53 6.51 9.88 -2.24
N PHE A 54 5.35 9.38 -1.82
CA PHE A 54 5.17 7.95 -1.65
C PHE A 54 5.05 7.25 -3.00
N ASP A 55 5.63 6.08 -3.10
CA ASP A 55 5.62 5.29 -4.33
C ASP A 55 4.47 4.30 -4.38
N LEU A 56 4.00 3.84 -3.23
CA LEU A 56 2.98 2.80 -3.14
C LEU A 56 2.04 3.07 -1.97
N LEU A 57 0.75 2.96 -2.21
CA LEU A 57 -0.27 2.94 -1.16
C LEU A 57 -0.76 1.51 -0.99
N VAL A 58 -0.64 0.97 0.24
CA VAL A 58 -1.22 -0.33 0.60
C VAL A 58 -2.49 -0.07 1.38
N THR A 59 -3.59 -0.65 0.96
CA THR A 59 -4.90 -0.43 1.57
C THR A 59 -5.70 -1.74 1.58
N THR A 60 -6.71 -1.79 2.45
CA THR A 60 -7.66 -2.90 2.47
C THR A 60 -9.01 -2.50 1.87
N ASP A 61 -9.14 -1.28 1.35
CA ASP A 61 -10.37 -0.79 0.74
C ASP A 61 -10.44 -1.25 -0.72
N LYS A 62 -11.30 -2.23 -0.99
CA LYS A 62 -11.43 -2.81 -2.32
C LYS A 62 -12.09 -1.88 -3.32
N ASN A 63 -12.69 -0.80 -2.86
CA ASN A 63 -13.38 0.14 -3.76
C ASN A 63 -12.46 1.20 -4.34
N VAL A 64 -11.22 1.27 -3.90
CA VAL A 64 -10.31 2.35 -4.31
C VAL A 64 -10.13 2.40 -5.83
N ARG A 65 -10.10 1.24 -6.50
CA ARG A 65 -9.92 1.18 -7.95
C ARG A 65 -11.05 1.83 -8.74
N TYR A 66 -12.25 1.83 -8.16
CA TYR A 66 -13.43 2.39 -8.81
C TYR A 66 -13.56 3.88 -8.56
N GLN A 67 -12.87 4.40 -7.57
CA GLN A 67 -12.95 5.79 -7.15
C GLN A 67 -11.84 6.64 -7.75
N GLN A 68 -10.81 6.01 -8.29
CA GLN A 68 -9.60 6.72 -8.70
C GLN A 68 -9.26 6.43 -10.15
N ASN A 69 -8.89 7.48 -10.86
CA ASN A 69 -8.29 7.35 -12.19
C ASN A 69 -6.78 7.31 -12.02
N LEU A 70 -6.19 6.16 -12.31
CA LEU A 70 -4.76 5.93 -12.12
C LEU A 70 -3.94 6.21 -13.38
N ALA A 71 -4.58 6.57 -14.49
CA ALA A 71 -3.91 6.65 -15.80
C ALA A 71 -2.69 7.57 -15.81
N ASN A 72 -2.73 8.66 -15.05
CA ASN A 72 -1.64 9.63 -15.03
C ASN A 72 -0.99 9.76 -13.67
N ARG A 73 -1.16 8.76 -12.80
CA ARG A 73 -0.58 8.78 -11.48
C ARG A 73 0.78 8.13 -11.47
N LYS A 74 1.68 8.65 -10.63
CA LYS A 74 2.99 8.04 -10.40
C LYS A 74 2.94 7.02 -9.28
N ILE A 75 2.04 7.22 -8.31
CA ILE A 75 1.90 6.28 -7.20
C ILE A 75 1.19 5.02 -7.67
N SER A 76 1.58 3.88 -7.10
CA SER A 76 0.88 2.61 -7.35
C SER A 76 0.02 2.25 -6.14
N ILE A 77 -0.92 1.33 -6.34
CA ILE A 77 -1.85 0.88 -5.30
C ILE A 77 -1.80 -0.63 -5.19
N LEU A 78 -1.71 -1.12 -3.96
CA LEU A 78 -1.83 -2.54 -3.65
C LEU A 78 -2.98 -2.71 -2.67
N VAL A 79 -3.98 -3.52 -3.03
CA VAL A 79 -5.12 -3.82 -2.18
C VAL A 79 -4.94 -5.20 -1.56
N LEU A 80 -5.10 -5.28 -0.25
CA LEU A 80 -5.11 -6.55 0.46
C LEU A 80 -6.55 -7.00 0.64
N GLY A 81 -6.83 -8.27 0.35
CA GLY A 81 -8.18 -8.80 0.36
C GLY A 81 -8.82 -8.92 1.72
N ASN A 82 -8.02 -8.88 2.78
CA ASN A 82 -8.49 -8.90 4.17
C ASN A 82 -7.51 -8.15 5.05
N SER A 83 -7.97 -7.75 6.25
CA SER A 83 -7.16 -6.96 7.16
C SER A 83 -6.65 -7.71 8.40
N PRO A 84 -7.34 -8.75 8.95
CA PRO A 84 -6.86 -9.39 10.16
C PRO A 84 -5.46 -9.97 10.00
N TRP A 85 -4.58 -9.66 10.95
CA TRP A 85 -3.19 -10.10 10.87
C TRP A 85 -3.05 -11.62 10.77
N TRP A 86 -3.91 -12.37 11.47
CA TRP A 86 -3.82 -13.84 11.44
C TRP A 86 -4.08 -14.42 10.05
N LEU A 87 -4.78 -13.67 9.18
CA LEU A 87 -4.96 -14.05 7.78
C LEU A 87 -3.82 -13.52 6.92
N VAL A 88 -3.49 -12.24 7.10
CA VAL A 88 -2.48 -11.57 6.27
C VAL A 88 -1.14 -12.28 6.38
N ARG A 89 -0.75 -12.70 7.59
CA ARG A 89 0.55 -13.33 7.82
C ARG A 89 0.73 -14.64 7.05
N ARG A 90 -0.35 -15.24 6.60
CA ARG A 90 -0.28 -16.48 5.81
C ARG A 90 0.05 -16.24 4.35
N HIS A 91 0.01 -14.98 3.93
CA HIS A 91 0.18 -14.60 2.53
C HIS A 91 1.34 -13.62 2.34
N LEU A 92 2.30 -13.61 3.27
CA LEU A 92 3.39 -12.64 3.23
C LEU A 92 4.23 -12.73 1.95
N ASP A 93 4.50 -13.93 1.46
CA ASP A 93 5.29 -14.10 0.24
C ASP A 93 4.60 -13.45 -0.96
N GLN A 94 3.29 -13.62 -1.05
CA GLN A 94 2.51 -13.02 -2.13
C GLN A 94 2.48 -11.51 -2.02
N ILE A 95 2.35 -10.99 -0.81
CA ILE A 95 2.31 -9.55 -0.57
C ILE A 95 3.66 -8.92 -0.90
N VAL A 96 4.74 -9.53 -0.42
CA VAL A 96 6.09 -9.02 -0.69
C VAL A 96 6.37 -9.03 -2.20
N ALA A 97 5.98 -10.12 -2.88
CA ALA A 97 6.16 -10.20 -4.33
C ALA A 97 5.38 -9.10 -5.05
N ALA A 98 4.15 -8.81 -4.61
CA ALA A 98 3.33 -7.76 -5.23
C ALA A 98 3.94 -6.38 -4.99
N VAL A 99 4.48 -6.14 -3.79
CA VAL A 99 5.15 -4.88 -3.49
C VAL A 99 6.37 -4.70 -4.41
N ASN A 100 7.17 -5.75 -4.55
CA ASN A 100 8.38 -5.67 -5.37
C ASN A 100 8.07 -5.54 -6.87
N ALA A 101 6.89 -5.97 -7.30
CA ALA A 101 6.48 -5.89 -8.69
C ALA A 101 5.78 -4.56 -9.03
N ALA A 102 5.50 -3.72 -8.04
CA ALA A 102 4.78 -2.48 -8.27
C ALA A 102 5.58 -1.52 -9.16
N THR A 103 4.89 -0.92 -10.11
CA THR A 103 5.47 0.10 -11.00
C THR A 103 4.60 1.34 -10.96
N PRO A 104 5.14 2.52 -11.34
CA PRO A 104 4.36 3.76 -11.28
C PRO A 104 3.01 3.62 -12.00
N GLY A 105 1.95 4.00 -11.31
CA GLY A 105 0.59 3.94 -11.85
C GLY A 105 -0.04 2.56 -11.87
N SER A 106 0.63 1.54 -11.34
CA SER A 106 0.09 0.18 -11.36
C SER A 106 -0.95 -0.03 -10.26
N PHE A 107 -1.77 -1.05 -10.45
CA PHE A 107 -2.76 -1.50 -9.48
C PHE A 107 -2.67 -3.01 -9.35
N ALA A 108 -2.65 -3.50 -8.13
CA ALA A 108 -2.63 -4.93 -7.86
C ALA A 108 -3.48 -5.25 -6.64
N GLU A 109 -3.96 -6.48 -6.58
CA GLU A 109 -4.73 -6.96 -5.45
C GLU A 109 -4.21 -8.34 -5.05
N VAL A 110 -3.99 -8.55 -3.75
CA VAL A 110 -3.64 -9.85 -3.22
C VAL A 110 -4.86 -10.41 -2.52
N GLU A 111 -5.36 -11.54 -3.00
CA GLU A 111 -6.50 -12.21 -2.38
C GLU A 111 -6.06 -12.84 -1.06
N ILE A 112 -6.86 -12.63 -0.02
CA ILE A 112 -6.61 -13.19 1.30
C ILE A 112 -7.92 -13.81 1.79
N PRO A 113 -8.20 -15.06 1.41
CA PRO A 113 -9.48 -15.70 1.78
C PRO A 113 -9.53 -16.04 3.27
N PHE A 114 -10.72 -16.11 3.79
CA PHE A 114 -10.93 -16.49 5.20
C PHE A 114 -10.61 -17.95 5.45
N GLU A 115 -10.94 -18.81 4.57
CA GLU A 115 -10.82 -20.26 4.69
C GLU A 115 -10.39 -20.89 6.00
#